data_92101963f7c8750d9aa25512212e45bd
#
_entry.id   92101963f7c8750d9aa25512212e45bd
#
_cell.length_a   1.000
_cell.length_b   1.000
_cell.length_c   1.000
_cell.angle_alpha   90.00
_cell.angle_beta   90.00
_cell.angle_gamma   90.00
#
_symmetry.space_group_name_H-M   'P 1'
#
loop_
_entity.id
_entity.type
_entity.pdbx_description
1 polymer ?
#
loop_
_entity_poly.entity_id
_entity_poly.type
_entity_poly.pdbx_seq_one_letter_code
_entity_poly.pdbx_strand_id
1 'polypeptide(L)'
;MIDELVSYNREFVKNKGYEKYITNKYPDKKIAIVSCMDTRLTELLPASLGIKNGDVKIIKNAGAIISHPFGSVIRSLMVAIYELGVVEVMIIGHTDCGAKHMNSSEMIEKMKERGIPQERIDMIRYCGINFESWLRGFERLPCTRPWSKFGIIRWFRRI
;
A
#
# COMPACT_ATOMS: atom_id res chain seq x y z
N MET A 1 -15.99 6.39 -17.23
CA MET A 1 -14.71 5.95 -16.61
C MET A 1 -14.87 4.64 -15.84
N ILE A 2 -15.65 4.55 -14.75
CA ILE A 2 -15.89 3.25 -14.06
C ILE A 2 -16.60 2.26 -14.99
N ASP A 3 -17.61 2.70 -15.72
CA ASP A 3 -18.36 1.85 -16.66
C ASP A 3 -17.48 1.27 -17.78
N GLU A 4 -16.49 2.01 -18.25
CA GLU A 4 -15.51 1.53 -19.22
C GLU A 4 -14.67 0.39 -18.65
N LEU A 5 -14.20 0.52 -17.39
CA LEU A 5 -13.45 -0.54 -16.71
C LEU A 5 -14.31 -1.78 -16.50
N VAL A 6 -15.58 -1.59 -16.13
CA VAL A 6 -16.53 -2.70 -15.95
C VAL A 6 -16.82 -3.40 -17.29
N SER A 7 -16.99 -2.63 -18.37
CA SER A 7 -17.22 -3.19 -19.72
C SER A 7 -16.01 -3.96 -20.22
N TYR A 8 -14.80 -3.43 -20.04
CA TYR A 8 -13.56 -4.12 -20.36
C TYR A 8 -13.43 -5.43 -19.58
N ASN A 9 -13.75 -5.40 -18.27
CA ASN A 9 -13.71 -6.61 -17.44
C ASN A 9 -14.67 -7.70 -17.92
N ARG A 10 -15.87 -7.35 -18.36
CA ARG A 10 -16.83 -8.30 -18.92
C ARG A 10 -16.26 -9.02 -20.15
N GLU A 11 -15.68 -8.27 -21.08
CA GLU A 11 -15.03 -8.85 -22.27
C GLU A 11 -13.82 -9.68 -21.90
N PHE A 12 -12.98 -9.22 -20.96
CA PHE A 12 -11.84 -9.95 -20.47
C PHE A 12 -12.22 -11.32 -19.88
N VAL A 13 -13.30 -11.37 -19.08
CA VAL A 13 -13.82 -12.62 -18.51
C VAL A 13 -14.43 -13.52 -19.60
N LYS A 14 -15.22 -12.97 -20.50
CA LYS A 14 -15.84 -13.68 -21.62
C LYS A 14 -14.78 -14.35 -22.51
N ASN A 15 -13.68 -13.65 -22.78
CA ASN A 15 -12.57 -14.13 -23.59
C ASN A 15 -11.54 -14.95 -22.78
N LYS A 16 -11.84 -15.28 -21.53
CA LYS A 16 -10.97 -16.03 -20.61
C LYS A 16 -9.56 -15.43 -20.46
N GLY A 17 -9.42 -14.12 -20.59
CA GLY A 17 -8.15 -13.42 -20.48
C GLY A 17 -7.41 -13.61 -19.14
N TYR A 18 -8.11 -14.12 -18.12
CA TYR A 18 -7.57 -14.44 -16.81
C TYR A 18 -6.77 -15.76 -16.76
N GLU A 19 -6.91 -16.66 -17.75
CA GLU A 19 -6.28 -17.98 -17.70
C GLU A 19 -4.75 -17.91 -17.52
N LYS A 20 -4.11 -16.94 -18.16
CA LYS A 20 -2.65 -16.72 -18.03
C LYS A 20 -2.20 -16.21 -16.65
N TYR A 21 -3.15 -15.82 -15.79
CA TYR A 21 -2.88 -15.33 -14.43
C TYR A 21 -3.25 -16.32 -13.35
N ILE A 22 -3.74 -17.50 -13.71
CA ILE A 22 -4.14 -18.53 -12.74
C ILE A 22 -2.90 -18.97 -11.95
N THR A 23 -3.02 -18.91 -10.63
CA THR A 23 -2.04 -19.37 -9.66
C THR A 23 -2.78 -19.81 -8.39
N ASN A 24 -2.05 -20.29 -7.40
CA ASN A 24 -2.65 -20.66 -6.12
C ASN A 24 -2.62 -19.50 -5.12
N LYS A 25 -3.23 -19.69 -3.95
CA LYS A 25 -3.29 -18.66 -2.90
C LYS A 25 -2.00 -18.47 -2.09
N TYR A 26 -1.06 -19.40 -2.17
CA TYR A 26 0.18 -19.37 -1.42
C TYR A 26 1.27 -18.68 -2.23
N PRO A 27 2.07 -17.77 -1.64
CA PRO A 27 3.15 -17.11 -2.37
C PRO A 27 4.34 -18.05 -2.53
N ASP A 28 4.80 -18.26 -3.77
CA ASP A 28 5.87 -19.22 -4.08
C ASP A 28 7.17 -18.88 -3.34
N LYS A 29 7.48 -17.58 -3.18
CA LYS A 29 8.68 -17.11 -2.46
C LYS A 29 8.47 -16.98 -0.95
N LYS A 30 7.26 -17.25 -0.43
CA LYS A 30 6.91 -17.10 0.98
C LYS A 30 7.22 -15.71 1.57
N ILE A 31 7.08 -14.68 0.75
CA ILE A 31 7.36 -13.28 1.11
C ILE A 31 6.07 -12.45 1.04
N ALA A 32 5.89 -11.56 2.02
CA ALA A 32 4.95 -10.46 1.93
C ALA A 32 5.68 -9.13 1.77
N ILE A 33 5.20 -8.28 0.87
CA ILE A 33 5.75 -6.95 0.60
C ILE A 33 4.72 -5.91 1.00
N VAL A 34 5.09 -4.98 1.89
CA VAL A 34 4.33 -3.76 2.15
C VAL A 34 4.96 -2.64 1.34
N SER A 35 4.20 -2.01 0.46
CA SER A 35 4.70 -0.93 -0.39
C SER A 35 3.73 0.25 -0.48
N CYS A 36 4.24 1.38 -1.00
CA CYS A 36 3.41 2.54 -1.26
C CYS A 36 2.36 2.25 -2.35
N MET A 37 1.18 2.88 -2.19
CA MET A 37 0.10 2.81 -3.19
C MET A 37 0.35 3.72 -4.39
N ASP A 38 1.49 4.39 -4.48
CA ASP A 38 1.87 5.23 -5.61
C ASP A 38 1.68 4.47 -6.94
N THR A 39 1.02 5.13 -7.90
CA THR A 39 0.68 4.52 -9.18
C THR A 39 1.91 4.11 -9.99
N ARG A 40 3.02 4.82 -9.82
CA ARG A 40 4.32 4.50 -10.46
C ARG A 40 4.85 3.13 -10.07
N LEU A 41 4.48 2.63 -8.88
CA LEU A 41 4.95 1.34 -8.35
C LEU A 41 4.09 0.15 -8.77
N THR A 42 3.04 0.34 -9.54
CA THR A 42 2.14 -0.76 -9.92
C THR A 42 2.85 -1.80 -10.77
N GLU A 43 3.62 -1.38 -11.74
CA GLU A 43 4.42 -2.26 -12.60
C GLU A 43 5.91 -2.22 -12.24
N LEU A 44 6.44 -1.04 -11.87
CA LEU A 44 7.85 -0.85 -11.57
C LEU A 44 8.33 -1.74 -10.41
N LEU A 45 7.53 -1.87 -9.34
CA LEU A 45 7.94 -2.65 -8.18
C LEU A 45 8.12 -4.13 -8.50
N PRO A 46 7.16 -4.84 -9.11
CA PRO A 46 7.36 -6.21 -9.53
C PRO A 46 8.53 -6.38 -10.51
N ALA A 47 8.62 -5.50 -11.50
CA ALA A 47 9.69 -5.55 -12.50
C ALA A 47 11.08 -5.37 -11.88
N SER A 48 11.24 -4.41 -10.97
CA SER A 48 12.53 -4.13 -10.30
C SER A 48 13.03 -5.26 -9.40
N LEU A 49 12.12 -6.10 -8.91
CA LEU A 49 12.42 -7.25 -8.06
C LEU A 49 12.44 -8.57 -8.81
N GLY A 50 12.11 -8.57 -10.10
CA GLY A 50 12.00 -9.80 -10.90
C GLY A 50 10.92 -10.76 -10.40
N ILE A 51 9.84 -10.22 -9.80
CA ILE A 51 8.73 -11.03 -9.27
C ILE A 51 7.57 -11.09 -10.27
N LYS A 52 6.89 -12.22 -10.27
CA LYS A 52 5.75 -12.52 -11.12
C LYS A 52 4.48 -12.74 -10.30
N ASN A 53 3.35 -12.85 -11.01
CA ASN A 53 2.10 -13.23 -10.39
C ASN A 53 2.21 -14.58 -9.67
N GLY A 54 1.80 -14.63 -8.39
CA GLY A 54 1.93 -15.81 -7.53
C GLY A 54 3.18 -15.82 -6.63
N ASP A 55 4.22 -15.08 -6.96
CA ASP A 55 5.49 -15.12 -6.23
C ASP A 55 5.39 -14.61 -4.78
N VAL A 56 4.67 -13.51 -4.56
CA VAL A 56 4.63 -12.80 -3.26
C VAL A 56 3.23 -12.28 -2.93
N LYS A 57 3.00 -11.93 -1.67
CA LYS A 57 1.85 -11.11 -1.26
C LYS A 57 2.23 -9.65 -1.29
N ILE A 58 1.41 -8.80 -1.92
CA ILE A 58 1.66 -7.34 -1.96
C ILE A 58 0.55 -6.63 -1.21
N ILE A 59 0.92 -5.85 -0.20
CA ILE A 59 0.04 -5.00 0.59
C ILE A 59 0.42 -3.55 0.27
N LYS A 60 -0.52 -2.76 -0.22
CA LYS A 60 -0.29 -1.35 -0.58
C LYS A 60 -1.05 -0.41 0.34
N ASN A 61 -0.35 0.62 0.82
CA ASN A 61 -0.96 1.71 1.59
C ASN A 61 -0.23 3.03 1.31
N ALA A 62 -0.71 4.14 1.86
CA ALA A 62 -0.02 5.42 1.74
C ALA A 62 1.35 5.36 2.43
N GLY A 63 2.43 5.59 1.66
CA GLY A 63 3.79 5.69 2.15
C GLY A 63 4.46 4.39 2.62
N ALA A 64 3.86 3.22 2.45
CA ALA A 64 4.36 1.95 2.98
C ALA A 64 4.53 1.95 4.52
N ILE A 65 3.65 2.65 5.24
CA ILE A 65 3.76 2.84 6.70
C ILE A 65 2.88 1.87 7.46
N ILE A 66 3.41 1.38 8.58
CA ILE A 66 2.66 0.69 9.62
C ILE A 66 2.49 1.67 10.78
N SER A 67 1.43 2.46 10.76
CA SER A 67 1.15 3.52 11.72
C SER A 67 0.36 3.08 12.96
N HIS A 68 -0.25 1.91 12.91
CA HIS A 68 -1.09 1.42 14.00
C HIS A 68 -0.89 -0.08 14.23
N PRO A 69 -0.67 -0.53 15.50
CA PRO A 69 -0.36 -1.92 15.82
C PRO A 69 -1.51 -2.90 15.50
N PHE A 70 -2.74 -2.42 15.41
CA PHE A 70 -3.93 -3.21 15.08
C PHE A 70 -4.60 -2.77 13.77
N GLY A 71 -3.89 -2.01 12.94
CA GLY A 71 -4.37 -1.53 11.64
C GLY A 71 -4.50 -2.63 10.60
N SER A 72 -5.14 -2.31 9.46
CA SER A 72 -5.40 -3.25 8.36
C SER A 72 -4.14 -3.90 7.81
N VAL A 73 -3.02 -3.17 7.77
CA VAL A 73 -1.73 -3.71 7.30
C VAL A 73 -1.25 -4.84 8.20
N ILE A 74 -1.28 -4.63 9.53
CA ILE A 74 -0.88 -5.68 10.50
C ILE A 74 -1.80 -6.89 10.40
N ARG A 75 -3.12 -6.68 10.31
CA ARG A 75 -4.08 -7.79 10.14
C ARG A 75 -3.81 -8.58 8.86
N SER A 76 -3.52 -7.89 7.76
CA SER A 76 -3.17 -8.54 6.50
C SER A 76 -1.85 -9.33 6.59
N LEU A 77 -0.86 -8.80 7.30
CA LEU A 77 0.40 -9.51 7.56
C LEU A 77 0.17 -10.74 8.45
N MET A 78 -0.68 -10.67 9.46
CA MET A 78 -1.04 -11.84 10.28
C MET A 78 -1.64 -12.95 9.43
N VAL A 79 -2.59 -12.62 8.55
CA VAL A 79 -3.16 -13.61 7.61
C VAL A 79 -2.08 -14.16 6.68
N ALA A 80 -1.22 -13.30 6.14
CA ALA A 80 -0.15 -13.73 5.24
C ALA A 80 0.82 -14.72 5.92
N ILE A 81 1.18 -14.46 7.17
CA ILE A 81 2.12 -15.28 7.95
C ILE A 81 1.47 -16.59 8.40
N TYR A 82 0.34 -16.50 9.10
CA TYR A 82 -0.23 -17.66 9.80
C TYR A 82 -1.11 -18.54 8.92
N GLU A 83 -1.74 -17.97 7.87
CA GLU A 83 -2.66 -18.70 6.99
C GLU A 83 -2.07 -18.98 5.60
N LEU A 84 -1.17 -18.11 5.11
CA LEU A 84 -0.68 -18.20 3.74
C LEU A 84 0.81 -18.58 3.64
N GLY A 85 1.43 -18.93 4.77
CA GLY A 85 2.78 -19.50 4.82
C GLY A 85 3.91 -18.51 4.49
N VAL A 86 3.68 -17.22 4.68
CA VAL A 86 4.74 -16.20 4.57
C VAL A 86 5.73 -16.36 5.72
N VAL A 87 7.02 -16.33 5.42
CA VAL A 87 8.12 -16.42 6.41
C VAL A 87 8.98 -15.16 6.47
N GLU A 88 8.87 -14.29 5.46
CA GLU A 88 9.64 -13.03 5.43
C GLU A 88 8.72 -11.88 5.05
N VAL A 89 8.95 -10.72 5.67
CA VAL A 89 8.23 -9.47 5.35
C VAL A 89 9.23 -8.43 4.87
N MET A 90 8.91 -7.79 3.75
CA MET A 90 9.70 -6.70 3.19
C MET A 90 8.87 -5.43 3.18
N ILE A 91 9.42 -4.32 3.68
CA ILE A 91 8.80 -3.00 3.62
C ILE A 91 9.57 -2.16 2.62
N ILE A 92 8.90 -1.67 1.57
CA ILE A 92 9.52 -0.96 0.47
C ILE A 92 8.93 0.43 0.34
N GLY A 93 9.73 1.43 0.69
CA GLY A 93 9.49 2.82 0.37
C GLY A 93 10.05 3.20 -1.00
N HIS A 94 9.81 4.44 -1.43
CA HIS A 94 10.36 4.97 -2.67
C HIS A 94 10.69 6.46 -2.53
N THR A 95 11.54 6.97 -3.41
CA THR A 95 11.87 8.39 -3.48
C THR A 95 10.67 9.19 -3.99
N ASP A 96 10.62 10.48 -3.64
CA ASP A 96 9.56 11.40 -4.07
C ASP A 96 8.14 10.86 -3.74
N CYS A 97 7.98 10.30 -2.54
CA CYS A 97 6.69 9.83 -2.07
C CYS A 97 5.79 11.00 -1.70
N GLY A 98 4.62 11.09 -2.36
CA GLY A 98 3.64 12.14 -2.09
C GLY A 98 3.16 12.18 -0.63
N ALA A 99 3.19 11.04 0.05
CA ALA A 99 2.82 10.97 1.47
C ALA A 99 3.74 11.79 2.39
N LYS A 100 5.00 11.99 2.01
CA LYS A 100 5.99 12.77 2.79
C LYS A 100 5.62 14.24 2.93
N HIS A 101 4.87 14.77 1.98
CA HIS A 101 4.51 16.19 1.90
C HIS A 101 3.08 16.47 2.36
N MET A 102 2.41 15.50 2.97
CA MET A 102 1.05 15.70 3.45
C MET A 102 1.04 16.51 4.74
N ASN A 103 0.11 17.48 4.78
CA ASN A 103 -0.15 18.33 5.93
C ASN A 103 -1.59 18.10 6.41
N SER A 104 -1.76 17.96 7.73
CA SER A 104 -3.06 17.67 8.33
C SER A 104 -4.07 18.81 8.15
N SER A 105 -3.62 20.06 8.29
CA SER A 105 -4.49 21.22 8.13
C SER A 105 -4.96 21.36 6.70
N GLU A 106 -4.07 21.22 5.72
CA GLU A 106 -4.42 21.26 4.30
C GLU A 106 -5.37 20.12 3.91
N MET A 107 -5.18 18.92 4.47
CA MET A 107 -6.07 17.81 4.23
C MET A 107 -7.48 18.11 4.76
N ILE A 108 -7.59 18.65 5.97
CA ILE A 108 -8.87 19.02 6.58
C ILE A 108 -9.57 20.11 5.74
N GLU A 109 -8.84 21.14 5.30
CA GLU A 109 -9.42 22.18 4.44
C GLU A 109 -9.94 21.60 3.11
N LYS A 110 -9.18 20.73 2.45
CA LYS A 110 -9.63 20.03 1.25
C LYS A 110 -10.87 19.14 1.50
N MET A 111 -11.01 18.56 2.69
CA MET A 111 -12.23 17.82 3.06
C MET A 111 -13.42 18.75 3.16
N LYS A 112 -13.27 19.93 3.80
CA LYS A 112 -14.31 20.95 3.90
C LYS A 112 -14.73 21.50 2.54
N GLU A 113 -13.76 21.85 1.68
CA GLU A 113 -13.99 22.28 0.31
C GLU A 113 -14.81 21.28 -0.52
N ARG A 114 -14.68 20.00 -0.23
CA ARG A 114 -15.48 18.93 -0.83
C ARG A 114 -16.82 18.68 -0.14
N GLY A 115 -17.21 19.54 0.80
CA GLY A 115 -18.48 19.49 1.48
C GLY A 115 -18.56 18.52 2.67
N ILE A 116 -17.43 18.07 3.20
CA ILE A 116 -17.42 17.26 4.43
C ILE A 116 -17.65 18.18 5.63
N PRO A 117 -18.76 18.02 6.39
CA PRO A 117 -19.06 18.88 7.52
C PRO A 117 -18.11 18.63 8.68
N GLN A 118 -17.89 19.67 9.50
CA GLN A 118 -16.97 19.64 10.64
C GLN A 118 -17.27 18.47 11.60
N GLU A 119 -18.53 18.18 11.85
CA GLU A 119 -18.98 17.07 12.71
C GLU A 119 -18.41 15.70 12.24
N ARG A 120 -18.32 15.49 10.93
CA ARG A 120 -17.75 14.26 10.37
C ARG A 120 -16.24 14.20 10.57
N ILE A 121 -15.56 15.34 10.47
CA ILE A 121 -14.11 15.45 10.74
C ILE A 121 -13.85 15.18 12.22
N ASP A 122 -14.66 15.71 13.13
CA ASP A 122 -14.54 15.50 14.56
C ASP A 122 -14.85 14.04 14.94
N MET A 123 -15.82 13.42 14.28
CA MET A 123 -16.08 11.97 14.43
C MET A 123 -14.89 11.13 14.05
N ILE A 124 -14.21 11.42 12.94
CA ILE A 124 -12.99 10.72 12.51
C ILE A 124 -11.90 10.83 13.58
N ARG A 125 -11.72 12.01 14.16
CA ARG A 125 -10.79 12.25 15.28
C ARG A 125 -11.18 11.45 16.52
N TYR A 126 -12.44 11.46 16.88
CA TYR A 126 -12.98 10.70 18.02
C TYR A 126 -12.77 9.19 17.84
N CYS A 127 -12.91 8.66 16.62
CA CYS A 127 -12.65 7.26 16.31
C CYS A 127 -11.15 6.89 16.30
N GLY A 128 -10.28 7.79 16.74
CA GLY A 128 -8.87 7.51 16.96
C GLY A 128 -7.95 7.82 15.79
N ILE A 129 -8.44 8.49 14.74
CA ILE A 129 -7.59 8.98 13.65
C ILE A 129 -7.11 10.40 13.99
N ASN A 130 -5.98 10.49 14.68
CA ASN A 130 -5.30 11.74 14.88
C ASN A 130 -4.50 12.07 13.60
N PHE A 131 -5.01 13.03 12.81
CA PHE A 131 -4.40 13.42 11.53
C PHE A 131 -2.94 13.86 11.67
N GLU A 132 -2.60 14.60 12.74
CA GLU A 132 -1.25 15.10 12.95
C GLU A 132 -0.26 13.98 13.28
N SER A 133 -0.60 13.11 14.22
CA SER A 133 0.27 11.99 14.60
C SER A 133 0.40 10.97 13.48
N TRP A 134 -0.68 10.74 12.74
CA TRP A 134 -0.67 9.86 11.58
C TRP A 134 0.24 10.41 10.49
N LEU A 135 0.09 11.68 10.10
CA LEU A 135 0.89 12.29 9.04
C LEU A 135 2.35 12.51 9.44
N ARG A 136 2.66 12.78 10.72
CA ARG A 136 4.05 12.81 11.22
C ARG A 136 4.78 11.49 11.06
N GLY A 137 4.07 10.37 10.99
CA GLY A 137 4.66 9.08 10.66
C GLY A 137 5.37 9.07 9.31
N PHE A 138 4.90 9.90 8.36
CA PHE A 138 5.48 10.00 7.01
C PHE A 138 6.82 10.78 6.98
N GLU A 139 7.07 11.70 7.92
CA GLU A 139 8.32 12.46 8.04
C GLU A 139 9.51 11.56 8.37
N ARG A 140 9.25 10.44 9.06
CA ARG A 140 10.25 9.48 9.52
C ARG A 140 10.51 8.36 8.50
N LEU A 141 9.95 8.46 7.30
CA LEU A 141 10.17 7.44 6.27
C LEU A 141 11.65 7.35 5.92
N PRO A 142 12.20 6.13 5.84
CA PRO A 142 13.60 5.91 5.45
C PRO A 142 13.92 6.38 4.02
N CYS A 143 12.93 6.85 3.24
CA CYS A 143 13.09 7.45 1.91
C CYS A 143 13.93 8.73 1.88
N THR A 144 14.44 9.20 3.05
CA THR A 144 15.17 10.47 3.17
C THR A 144 16.66 10.37 2.86
N ARG A 145 17.24 9.20 2.66
CA ARG A 145 18.64 9.07 2.29
C ARG A 145 18.81 9.09 0.77
N PRO A 146 19.79 9.86 0.23
CA PRO A 146 20.05 9.92 -1.19
C PRO A 146 20.79 8.67 -1.68
N TRP A 147 20.03 7.60 -1.91
CA TRP A 147 20.50 6.44 -2.62
C TRP A 147 19.78 6.41 -3.96
N SER A 148 20.47 6.75 -5.03
CA SER A 148 20.08 6.71 -6.44
C SER A 148 18.61 7.06 -6.76
N LYS A 149 18.32 7.59 -7.91
CA LYS A 149 16.99 8.09 -8.36
C LYS A 149 15.83 7.09 -8.24
N PHE A 150 16.09 5.84 -7.81
CA PHE A 150 15.13 4.79 -7.53
C PHE A 150 15.61 3.95 -6.34
N GLY A 151 15.55 4.52 -5.12
CA GLY A 151 15.94 3.82 -3.90
C GLY A 151 14.80 2.97 -3.35
N ILE A 152 14.91 1.67 -3.46
CA ILE A 152 14.11 0.71 -2.70
C ILE A 152 14.78 0.57 -1.33
N ILE A 153 14.06 0.94 -0.26
CA ILE A 153 14.57 0.80 1.09
C ILE A 153 14.11 -0.50 1.68
N ARG A 154 15.06 -1.31 2.07
CA ARG A 154 14.92 -2.65 2.56
C ARG A 154 14.88 -2.67 4.08
N TRP A 155 13.81 -3.24 4.65
CA TRP A 155 13.83 -3.76 6.01
C TRP A 155 13.51 -5.25 5.96
N PHE A 156 14.42 -6.06 6.53
CA PHE A 156 14.17 -7.49 6.70
C PHE A 156 13.97 -7.79 8.17
N ARG A 157 13.00 -8.61 8.45
CA ARG A 157 12.99 -9.44 9.64
C ARG A 157 12.59 -10.86 9.22
N ARG A 158 13.46 -11.80 9.45
CA ARG A 158 13.12 -13.21 9.46
C ARG A 158 12.26 -13.46 10.70
N ILE A 159 11.10 -14.02 10.53
CA ILE A 159 10.16 -14.37 11.61
C ILE A 159 10.42 -15.83 11.97
#